data_cfa1ff805091eda6bdc710ffd8759828
#
_entry.id   cfa1ff805091eda6bdc710ffd8759828
#
_cell.length_a   1.000
_cell.length_b   1.000
_cell.length_c   1.000
_cell.angle_alpha   90.00
_cell.angle_beta   90.00
_cell.angle_gamma   90.00
#
_symmetry.space_group_name_H-M   'P 1'
#
loop_
_entity.id
_entity.type
_entity.pdbx_description
1 polymer ?
#
loop_
_entity_poly.entity_id
_entity_poly.type
_entity_poly.pdbx_seq_one_letter_code
_entity_poly.pdbx_strand_id
1 'polypeptide(L)'
;MAKRAALGSFSLREKVAEGRMRVSFCLFLSALGLAWLPGCNSPDITPVVLRVMTYNIHHAEGLDGKVDLERIANVIRQSNADIVALQEVDKNTRRTGGIDMPADLARRTGMNIVFGANLDNFQGGQYGTAILSRFPIESHENHLLKQTREGEQRGVLQAVLAVNQGQLLFTCTHLDHKADPAERLFSETQFTGLFARHAGLPALLCGDFNDTPASELHKRLSKKWTDAWSIAGKSNGFTMGSANPTRRIDYIWLSSKKNFRVRWVDVPRSEASDHLPLVAEIRFTPAPRPMGTPELALLIIVMTLLSAIPIGIAATIIISSRRNKKQAFESGNDPNLSNSQF
;
A
#
# COMPACT_ATOMS: atom_id res chain seq x y z
N MET A 1 -30.76 30.68 48.78
CA MET A 1 -32.23 30.59 48.59
C MET A 1 -32.48 29.40 47.73
N ALA A 2 -32.75 28.21 48.29
CA ALA A 2 -34.04 27.59 48.58
C ALA A 2 -34.93 27.49 47.33
N LYS A 3 -35.26 26.28 46.82
CA LYS A 3 -36.19 25.34 47.44
C LYS A 3 -36.07 23.97 46.80
N ARG A 4 -36.11 22.96 47.65
CA ARG A 4 -36.50 21.55 47.47
C ARG A 4 -37.95 21.44 46.99
N ALA A 5 -38.25 20.37 46.19
CA ALA A 5 -39.46 19.61 46.37
C ALA A 5 -39.25 18.17 45.95
N ALA A 6 -39.58 17.32 46.88
CA ALA A 6 -39.53 15.88 46.87
C ALA A 6 -40.93 15.32 46.58
N LEU A 7 -41.03 13.97 46.53
CA LEU A 7 -42.21 13.07 46.55
C LEU A 7 -42.70 12.67 45.14
N GLY A 8 -42.91 11.39 44.85
CA GLY A 8 -43.39 10.33 45.69
C GLY A 8 -43.19 8.94 45.06
N SER A 9 -42.97 8.03 45.94
CA SER A 9 -42.98 6.62 45.76
C SER A 9 -44.39 6.11 45.39
N PHE A 10 -44.47 5.21 44.41
CA PHE A 10 -45.61 4.29 44.30
C PHE A 10 -45.09 2.88 44.06
N SER A 11 -45.33 2.06 45.07
CA SER A 11 -45.21 0.60 45.10
C SER A 11 -46.33 -0.04 44.30
N LEU A 12 -46.01 -0.92 43.40
CA LEU A 12 -46.89 -1.98 42.94
C LEU A 12 -46.12 -3.28 42.80
N ARG A 13 -46.16 -4.06 43.89
CA ARG A 13 -45.97 -5.51 43.82
C ARG A 13 -47.24 -6.09 43.16
N GLU A 14 -47.09 -6.94 42.18
CA GLU A 14 -47.59 -8.32 42.15
C GLU A 14 -47.51 -8.93 40.76
N LYS A 15 -47.00 -10.18 40.74
CA LYS A 15 -47.24 -11.25 39.80
C LYS A 15 -46.83 -11.09 38.34
N VAL A 16 -45.68 -11.64 37.99
CA VAL A 16 -45.58 -12.65 36.93
C VAL A 16 -44.37 -13.55 37.25
N ALA A 17 -44.63 -14.65 37.90
CA ALA A 17 -43.78 -15.84 37.84
C ALA A 17 -44.17 -16.62 36.58
N GLU A 18 -43.19 -17.30 35.99
CA GLU A 18 -43.27 -18.16 34.80
C GLU A 18 -43.11 -17.48 33.44
N GLY A 19 -41.87 -17.48 32.96
CA GLY A 19 -41.56 -17.11 31.56
C GLY A 19 -40.12 -16.73 31.27
N ARG A 20 -39.25 -16.62 32.27
CA ARG A 20 -37.88 -16.06 32.07
C ARG A 20 -36.71 -17.06 32.13
N MET A 21 -36.93 -18.35 31.89
CA MET A 21 -35.84 -19.34 31.98
C MET A 21 -35.48 -20.00 30.62
N ARG A 22 -35.93 -19.45 29.49
CA ARG A 22 -35.68 -20.06 28.17
C ARG A 22 -34.91 -19.20 27.17
N VAL A 23 -34.60 -17.95 27.47
CA VAL A 23 -33.88 -17.09 26.54
C VAL A 23 -32.36 -16.93 26.87
N SER A 24 -31.97 -17.20 28.12
CA SER A 24 -30.57 -17.13 28.52
C SER A 24 -29.69 -18.30 28.07
N PHE A 25 -30.29 -19.45 27.68
CA PHE A 25 -29.47 -20.61 27.28
C PHE A 25 -29.03 -20.58 25.80
N CYS A 26 -29.69 -19.81 24.96
CA CYS A 26 -29.32 -19.69 23.55
C CYS A 26 -28.20 -18.66 23.29
N LEU A 27 -27.99 -17.70 24.17
CA LEU A 27 -26.90 -16.69 24.03
C LEU A 27 -25.55 -17.17 24.58
N PHE A 28 -25.55 -18.22 25.44
CA PHE A 28 -24.28 -18.77 25.97
C PHE A 28 -23.62 -19.79 25.03
N LEU A 29 -24.34 -20.40 24.11
CA LEU A 29 -23.79 -21.34 23.12
C LEU A 29 -23.18 -20.65 21.92
N SER A 30 -23.54 -19.40 21.62
CA SER A 30 -22.88 -18.59 20.55
C SER A 30 -21.55 -18.01 20.99
N ALA A 31 -21.31 -17.83 22.29
CA ALA A 31 -20.02 -17.32 22.80
C ALA A 31 -18.91 -18.40 22.89
N LEU A 32 -19.29 -19.68 23.03
CA LEU A 32 -18.36 -20.80 23.11
C LEU A 32 -17.94 -21.34 21.72
N GLY A 33 -18.72 -21.06 20.69
CA GLY A 33 -18.39 -21.45 19.31
C GLY A 33 -17.29 -20.59 18.64
N LEU A 34 -17.03 -19.39 19.16
CA LEU A 34 -15.98 -18.50 18.63
C LEU A 34 -14.57 -18.79 19.19
N ALA A 35 -14.44 -19.61 20.22
CA ALA A 35 -13.16 -19.89 20.88
C ALA A 35 -12.38 -21.07 20.26
N TRP A 36 -12.93 -21.74 19.24
CA TRP A 36 -12.32 -22.92 18.60
C TRP A 36 -12.21 -22.80 17.07
N LEU A 37 -11.98 -21.62 16.55
CA LEU A 37 -11.43 -21.52 15.20
C LEU A 37 -9.91 -21.69 15.34
N PRO A 38 -9.30 -22.69 14.69
CA PRO A 38 -7.85 -22.73 14.57
C PRO A 38 -7.47 -21.38 13.97
N GLY A 39 -6.58 -20.64 14.66
CA GLY A 39 -6.29 -19.25 14.37
C GLY A 39 -6.25 -19.00 12.87
N CYS A 40 -7.04 -18.08 12.39
CA CYS A 40 -6.73 -17.37 11.17
C CYS A 40 -5.39 -16.69 11.44
N ASN A 41 -4.30 -17.44 11.30
CA ASN A 41 -2.98 -16.87 11.24
C ASN A 41 -3.05 -15.90 10.07
N SER A 42 -3.04 -14.60 10.37
CA SER A 42 -2.75 -13.60 9.36
C SER A 42 -1.55 -14.14 8.59
N PRO A 43 -1.58 -14.17 7.24
CA PRO A 43 -0.48 -14.71 6.49
C PRO A 43 0.81 -14.10 7.02
N ASP A 44 1.78 -14.95 7.35
CA ASP A 44 3.05 -14.53 7.94
C ASP A 44 3.77 -13.69 6.90
N ILE A 45 3.59 -12.35 6.99
CA ILE A 45 4.16 -11.41 6.02
C ILE A 45 5.66 -11.33 6.30
N THR A 46 6.41 -12.14 5.58
CA THR A 46 7.86 -12.16 5.71
C THR A 46 8.48 -10.90 5.09
N PRO A 47 9.37 -10.21 5.82
CA PRO A 47 10.12 -9.10 5.27
C PRO A 47 10.95 -9.54 4.05
N VAL A 48 11.02 -8.69 3.04
CA VAL A 48 11.80 -8.87 1.82
C VAL A 48 12.92 -7.83 1.73
N VAL A 49 14.02 -8.18 1.09
CA VAL A 49 15.08 -7.22 0.76
C VAL A 49 14.83 -6.72 -0.66
N LEU A 50 14.74 -5.41 -0.82
CA LEU A 50 14.50 -4.71 -2.08
C LEU A 50 15.68 -3.79 -2.39
N ARG A 51 16.11 -3.78 -3.65
CA ARG A 51 16.96 -2.71 -4.18
C ARG A 51 16.12 -1.71 -4.95
N VAL A 52 16.11 -0.50 -4.45
CA VAL A 52 15.33 0.63 -4.95
C VAL A 52 16.28 1.62 -5.58
N MET A 53 15.96 2.08 -6.79
CA MET A 53 16.75 3.08 -7.51
C MET A 53 15.87 4.28 -7.85
N THR A 54 16.45 5.49 -7.83
CA THR A 54 15.93 6.64 -8.56
C THR A 54 17.03 7.16 -9.49
N TYR A 55 16.65 7.51 -10.71
CA TYR A 55 17.60 7.92 -11.74
C TYR A 55 16.95 8.90 -12.74
N ASN A 56 17.39 10.13 -12.73
CA ASN A 56 17.12 11.06 -13.82
C ASN A 56 18.02 10.65 -15.02
N ILE A 57 17.38 10.22 -16.11
CA ILE A 57 18.10 9.64 -17.25
C ILE A 57 18.44 10.63 -18.35
N HIS A 58 18.10 11.92 -18.18
CA HIS A 58 18.35 12.96 -19.17
C HIS A 58 17.99 12.49 -20.60
N HIS A 59 16.75 12.01 -20.79
CA HIS A 59 16.26 11.39 -22.03
C HIS A 59 17.26 10.43 -22.71
N ALA A 60 18.06 9.72 -21.90
CA ALA A 60 19.13 8.81 -22.26
C ALA A 60 20.32 9.46 -23.02
N GLU A 61 20.44 10.78 -22.99
CA GLU A 61 21.62 11.48 -23.49
C GLU A 61 22.72 11.44 -22.44
N GLY A 62 23.83 10.80 -22.80
CA GLY A 62 25.02 10.72 -21.95
C GLY A 62 25.91 11.93 -22.03
N LEU A 63 27.03 11.94 -21.29
CA LEU A 63 28.02 13.02 -21.29
C LEU A 63 28.70 13.26 -22.65
N ASP A 64 28.58 12.31 -23.56
CA ASP A 64 29.07 12.40 -24.94
C ASP A 64 28.04 12.98 -25.91
N GLY A 65 26.89 13.45 -25.43
CA GLY A 65 25.81 14.01 -26.23
C GLY A 65 25.07 12.99 -27.09
N LYS A 66 25.19 11.67 -26.81
CA LYS A 66 24.53 10.63 -27.58
C LYS A 66 23.40 10.01 -26.77
N VAL A 67 22.26 9.86 -27.42
CA VAL A 67 21.11 9.12 -26.88
C VAL A 67 21.37 7.63 -26.98
N ASP A 68 21.46 6.93 -25.84
CA ASP A 68 21.72 5.49 -25.78
C ASP A 68 21.01 4.82 -24.60
N LEU A 69 19.86 4.20 -24.88
CA LEU A 69 19.05 3.47 -23.89
C LEU A 69 19.72 2.20 -23.38
N GLU A 70 20.66 1.59 -24.13
CA GLU A 70 21.37 0.42 -23.63
C GLU A 70 22.29 0.79 -22.45
N ARG A 71 22.90 1.97 -22.48
CA ARG A 71 23.67 2.47 -21.34
C ARG A 71 22.81 2.62 -20.09
N ILE A 72 21.62 3.21 -20.22
CA ILE A 72 20.67 3.33 -19.09
C ILE A 72 20.24 1.94 -18.58
N ALA A 73 19.87 1.03 -19.48
CA ALA A 73 19.48 -0.33 -19.12
C ALA A 73 20.63 -1.09 -18.42
N ASN A 74 21.89 -0.88 -18.86
CA ASN A 74 23.08 -1.46 -18.22
C ASN A 74 23.27 -0.95 -16.79
N VAL A 75 23.10 0.34 -16.54
CA VAL A 75 23.14 0.92 -15.18
C VAL A 75 22.10 0.28 -14.29
N ILE A 76 20.86 0.12 -14.76
CA ILE A 76 19.77 -0.51 -14.02
C ILE A 76 20.11 -1.98 -13.71
N ARG A 77 20.56 -2.76 -14.70
CA ARG A 77 20.92 -4.18 -14.53
C ARG A 77 22.10 -4.37 -13.56
N GLN A 78 23.16 -3.58 -13.69
CA GLN A 78 24.34 -3.66 -12.82
C GLN A 78 24.03 -3.31 -11.36
N SER A 79 23.08 -2.40 -11.13
CA SER A 79 22.61 -2.07 -9.79
C SER A 79 21.75 -3.18 -9.18
N ASN A 80 21.34 -4.18 -9.97
CA ASN A 80 20.38 -5.23 -9.56
C ASN A 80 19.11 -4.64 -8.92
N ALA A 81 18.63 -3.49 -9.42
CA ALA A 81 17.47 -2.83 -8.90
C ALA A 81 16.20 -3.69 -9.11
N ASP A 82 15.36 -3.76 -8.09
CA ASP A 82 14.06 -4.44 -8.15
C ASP A 82 12.95 -3.46 -8.56
N ILE A 83 13.11 -2.18 -8.17
CA ILE A 83 12.14 -1.11 -8.47
C ILE A 83 12.94 0.16 -8.80
N VAL A 84 12.57 0.83 -9.89
CA VAL A 84 13.26 2.02 -10.39
C VAL A 84 12.29 3.15 -10.67
N ALA A 85 12.57 4.33 -10.12
CA ALA A 85 11.94 5.59 -10.47
C ALA A 85 12.82 6.31 -11.50
N LEU A 86 12.27 6.60 -12.68
CA LEU A 86 12.98 7.28 -13.76
C LEU A 86 12.36 8.66 -14.01
N GLN A 87 13.21 9.66 -14.14
CA GLN A 87 12.83 11.01 -14.50
C GLN A 87 13.39 11.32 -15.89
N GLU A 88 12.81 12.31 -16.56
CA GLU A 88 13.18 12.76 -17.90
C GLU A 88 13.06 11.66 -18.97
N VAL A 89 11.95 10.95 -18.92
CA VAL A 89 11.67 9.88 -19.88
C VAL A 89 10.88 10.44 -21.07
N ASP A 90 11.46 10.32 -22.25
CA ASP A 90 10.82 10.65 -23.52
C ASP A 90 10.03 9.46 -24.07
N LYS A 91 8.91 9.77 -24.72
CA LYS A 91 8.16 8.78 -25.48
C LYS A 91 7.79 9.34 -26.85
N ASN A 92 8.37 8.78 -27.92
CA ASN A 92 8.14 9.16 -29.32
C ASN A 92 8.48 10.60 -29.65
N THR A 93 9.42 11.25 -28.93
CA THR A 93 9.83 12.63 -29.21
C THR A 93 10.83 12.72 -30.36
N ARG A 94 10.83 13.86 -31.08
CA ARG A 94 11.80 14.07 -32.19
C ARG A 94 13.24 14.05 -31.72
N ARG A 95 13.58 14.63 -30.55
CA ARG A 95 14.96 14.69 -30.06
C ARG A 95 15.57 13.32 -29.82
N THR A 96 14.74 12.31 -29.58
CA THR A 96 15.18 10.95 -29.34
C THR A 96 14.87 10.00 -30.51
N GLY A 97 14.60 10.56 -31.69
CA GLY A 97 14.37 9.77 -32.91
C GLY A 97 13.05 9.00 -32.91
N GLY A 98 12.04 9.43 -32.16
CA GLY A 98 10.73 8.76 -32.10
C GLY A 98 10.73 7.46 -31.29
N ILE A 99 11.73 7.24 -30.42
CA ILE A 99 11.82 6.04 -29.61
C ILE A 99 10.74 6.06 -28.53
N ASP A 100 10.01 4.96 -28.34
CA ASP A 100 9.21 4.69 -27.13
C ASP A 100 10.17 4.19 -26.03
N MET A 101 10.80 5.13 -25.30
CA MET A 101 11.76 4.78 -24.25
C MET A 101 11.18 3.90 -23.17
N PRO A 102 9.95 4.15 -22.63
CA PRO A 102 9.33 3.24 -21.68
C PRO A 102 9.31 1.79 -22.17
N ALA A 103 8.75 1.55 -23.35
CA ALA A 103 8.64 0.20 -23.90
C ALA A 103 10.01 -0.45 -24.15
N ASP A 104 10.97 0.32 -24.66
CA ASP A 104 12.32 -0.18 -24.93
C ASP A 104 13.10 -0.51 -23.65
N LEU A 105 12.98 0.31 -22.59
CA LEU A 105 13.58 0.02 -21.29
C LEU A 105 12.96 -1.22 -20.62
N ALA A 106 11.63 -1.37 -20.70
CA ALA A 106 10.96 -2.58 -20.20
C ALA A 106 11.52 -3.83 -20.86
N ARG A 107 11.63 -3.82 -22.18
CA ARG A 107 12.19 -4.93 -22.97
C ARG A 107 13.65 -5.24 -22.63
N ARG A 108 14.51 -4.20 -22.48
CA ARG A 108 15.94 -4.35 -22.17
C ARG A 108 16.20 -4.83 -20.74
N THR A 109 15.35 -4.46 -19.81
CA THR A 109 15.50 -4.80 -18.38
C THR A 109 14.71 -6.04 -17.97
N GLY A 110 13.71 -6.46 -18.77
CA GLY A 110 12.79 -7.53 -18.42
C GLY A 110 11.84 -7.16 -17.27
N MET A 111 11.63 -5.87 -17.02
CA MET A 111 10.80 -5.36 -15.93
C MET A 111 9.43 -4.88 -16.43
N ASN A 112 8.40 -4.95 -15.58
CA ASN A 112 7.14 -4.26 -15.82
C ASN A 112 7.37 -2.75 -15.79
N ILE A 113 6.60 -1.98 -16.59
CA ILE A 113 6.74 -0.53 -16.63
C ILE A 113 5.38 0.16 -16.64
N VAL A 114 5.32 1.34 -16.00
CA VAL A 114 4.27 2.35 -16.18
C VAL A 114 4.93 3.69 -16.46
N PHE A 115 4.28 4.48 -17.30
CA PHE A 115 4.74 5.80 -17.71
C PHE A 115 3.68 6.85 -17.39
N GLY A 116 4.10 7.95 -16.78
CA GLY A 116 3.30 9.13 -16.49
C GLY A 116 3.73 10.30 -17.36
N ALA A 117 2.94 10.63 -18.39
CA ALA A 117 3.17 11.82 -19.20
C ALA A 117 2.88 13.07 -18.37
N ASN A 118 3.83 13.96 -18.25
CA ASN A 118 3.68 15.28 -17.67
C ASN A 118 3.46 16.34 -18.75
N LEU A 119 4.10 16.14 -19.91
CA LEU A 119 3.89 16.94 -21.10
C LEU A 119 3.38 16.06 -22.23
N ASP A 120 2.21 16.42 -22.77
CA ASP A 120 1.68 15.90 -24.04
C ASP A 120 2.12 16.80 -25.19
N ASN A 121 2.30 16.24 -26.38
CA ASN A 121 2.77 16.96 -27.57
C ASN A 121 4.15 17.61 -27.44
N PHE A 122 4.98 17.15 -26.50
CA PHE A 122 6.35 17.61 -26.39
C PHE A 122 7.18 17.08 -27.54
N GLN A 123 7.58 17.98 -28.42
CA GLN A 123 8.34 17.63 -29.65
C GLN A 123 7.68 16.51 -30.52
N GLY A 124 6.36 16.47 -30.54
CA GLY A 124 5.59 15.47 -31.28
C GLY A 124 5.34 14.15 -30.54
N GLY A 125 5.83 14.03 -29.33
CA GLY A 125 5.64 12.90 -28.42
C GLY A 125 5.24 13.34 -27.02
N GLN A 126 5.65 12.58 -26.01
CA GLN A 126 5.38 12.81 -24.60
C GLN A 126 6.68 12.84 -23.79
N TYR A 127 6.65 13.53 -22.67
CA TYR A 127 7.75 13.60 -21.71
C TYR A 127 7.21 13.47 -20.29
N GLY A 128 7.93 12.72 -19.44
CA GLY A 128 7.45 12.53 -18.08
C GLY A 128 8.36 11.65 -17.21
N THR A 129 7.72 10.86 -16.36
CA THR A 129 8.39 9.95 -15.45
C THR A 129 7.94 8.51 -15.69
N ALA A 130 8.75 7.52 -15.27
CA ALA A 130 8.39 6.12 -15.38
C ALA A 130 8.76 5.36 -14.09
N ILE A 131 8.06 4.25 -13.87
CA ILE A 131 8.38 3.28 -12.82
C ILE A 131 8.59 1.93 -13.46
N LEU A 132 9.79 1.37 -13.27
CA LEU A 132 10.09 -0.02 -13.60
C LEU A 132 10.00 -0.87 -12.34
N SER A 133 9.46 -2.09 -12.47
CA SER A 133 9.31 -3.01 -11.35
C SER A 133 9.48 -4.47 -11.78
N ARG A 134 10.26 -5.24 -11.01
CA ARG A 134 10.27 -6.72 -11.12
C ARG A 134 8.99 -7.34 -10.58
N PHE A 135 8.28 -6.61 -9.71
CA PHE A 135 7.01 -7.05 -9.15
C PHE A 135 5.84 -6.64 -10.04
N PRO A 136 4.71 -7.37 -10.00
CA PRO A 136 3.50 -6.95 -10.68
C PRO A 136 3.04 -5.58 -10.21
N ILE A 137 2.57 -4.75 -11.15
CA ILE A 137 1.97 -3.44 -10.90
C ILE A 137 0.45 -3.65 -10.89
N GLU A 138 -0.18 -3.53 -9.72
CA GLU A 138 -1.62 -3.76 -9.56
C GLU A 138 -2.46 -2.57 -10.04
N SER A 139 -1.96 -1.36 -9.81
CA SER A 139 -2.58 -0.12 -10.26
C SER A 139 -1.55 0.99 -10.36
N HIS A 140 -1.83 1.99 -11.18
CA HIS A 140 -1.02 3.20 -11.26
C HIS A 140 -1.88 4.40 -11.64
N GLU A 141 -1.42 5.59 -11.25
CA GLU A 141 -2.03 6.87 -11.62
C GLU A 141 -0.95 7.94 -11.70
N ASN A 142 -1.02 8.81 -12.73
CA ASN A 142 -0.16 9.98 -12.83
C ASN A 142 -0.96 11.23 -12.46
N HIS A 143 -0.54 11.92 -11.43
CA HIS A 143 -1.18 13.13 -10.93
C HIS A 143 -0.38 14.35 -11.38
N LEU A 144 -0.93 15.12 -12.32
CA LEU A 144 -0.33 16.40 -12.69
C LEU A 144 -0.44 17.38 -11.51
N LEU A 145 0.70 17.95 -11.12
CA LEU A 145 0.76 18.91 -10.02
C LEU A 145 0.22 20.26 -10.48
N LYS A 146 -0.59 20.88 -9.65
CA LYS A 146 -1.00 22.27 -9.87
C LYS A 146 0.22 23.18 -9.78
N GLN A 147 0.25 24.20 -10.63
CA GLN A 147 1.31 25.18 -10.71
C GLN A 147 0.81 26.56 -10.28
N THR A 148 1.67 27.38 -9.70
CA THR A 148 1.38 28.78 -9.35
C THR A 148 1.83 29.77 -10.42
N ARG A 149 2.69 29.31 -11.34
CA ARG A 149 3.24 30.08 -12.45
C ARG A 149 3.46 29.20 -13.67
N GLU A 150 3.63 29.82 -14.83
CA GLU A 150 4.03 29.11 -16.05
C GLU A 150 5.39 28.43 -15.89
N GLY A 151 5.46 27.17 -16.33
CA GLY A 151 6.65 26.33 -16.26
C GLY A 151 6.41 24.97 -16.87
N GLU A 152 7.42 24.12 -16.79
CA GLU A 152 7.28 22.74 -17.19
C GLU A 152 6.31 22.01 -16.25
N GLN A 153 5.26 21.40 -16.82
CA GLN A 153 4.30 20.64 -16.05
C GLN A 153 4.99 19.47 -15.33
N ARG A 154 4.84 19.45 -14.03
CA ARG A 154 5.37 18.38 -13.16
C ARG A 154 4.25 17.44 -12.73
N GLY A 155 4.62 16.22 -12.33
CA GLY A 155 3.67 15.20 -11.91
C GLY A 155 4.21 14.28 -10.83
N VAL A 156 3.31 13.48 -10.29
CA VAL A 156 3.59 12.41 -9.32
C VAL A 156 2.98 11.14 -9.86
N LEU A 157 3.83 10.25 -10.37
CA LEU A 157 3.43 8.93 -10.80
C LEU A 157 3.44 7.98 -9.60
N GLN A 158 2.29 7.43 -9.25
CA GLN A 158 2.10 6.46 -8.18
C GLN A 158 1.81 5.08 -8.77
N ALA A 159 2.40 4.04 -8.19
CA ALA A 159 2.13 2.64 -8.53
C ALA A 159 1.98 1.81 -7.26
N VAL A 160 0.94 0.99 -7.19
CA VAL A 160 0.78 -0.04 -6.16
C VAL A 160 1.40 -1.32 -6.68
N LEU A 161 2.42 -1.79 -5.99
CA LEU A 161 3.19 -2.98 -6.36
C LEU A 161 2.81 -4.16 -5.47
N ALA A 162 2.63 -5.32 -6.09
CA ALA A 162 2.45 -6.59 -5.41
C ALA A 162 3.80 -7.15 -4.97
N VAL A 163 4.20 -6.93 -3.73
CA VAL A 163 5.49 -7.42 -3.20
C VAL A 163 5.24 -8.58 -2.25
N ASN A 164 5.62 -9.79 -2.66
CA ASN A 164 5.29 -11.02 -1.95
C ASN A 164 3.78 -11.13 -1.69
N GLN A 165 3.39 -11.28 -0.43
CA GLN A 165 1.98 -11.41 0.00
C GLN A 165 1.34 -10.07 0.36
N GLY A 166 2.00 -8.94 0.09
CA GLY A 166 1.50 -7.62 0.45
C GLY A 166 1.68 -6.57 -0.63
N GLN A 167 1.52 -5.32 -0.24
CA GLN A 167 1.53 -4.17 -1.14
C GLN A 167 2.53 -3.12 -0.70
N LEU A 168 3.10 -2.42 -1.69
CA LEU A 168 3.96 -1.26 -1.55
C LEU A 168 3.46 -0.15 -2.49
N LEU A 169 3.23 1.04 -1.97
CA LEU A 169 3.06 2.22 -2.80
C LEU A 169 4.44 2.75 -3.20
N PHE A 170 4.72 2.74 -4.49
CA PHE A 170 5.95 3.31 -5.05
C PHE A 170 5.62 4.55 -5.87
N THR A 171 6.37 5.63 -5.64
CA THR A 171 6.04 6.94 -6.21
C THR A 171 7.28 7.55 -6.85
N CYS A 172 7.13 8.06 -8.08
CA CYS A 172 8.14 8.79 -8.83
C CYS A 172 7.71 10.22 -9.07
N THR A 173 8.60 11.19 -8.84
CA THR A 173 8.36 12.60 -9.14
C THR A 173 9.61 13.26 -9.73
N HIS A 174 9.42 14.39 -10.42
CA HIS A 174 10.47 15.31 -10.84
C HIS A 174 9.96 16.72 -10.59
N LEU A 175 10.56 17.45 -9.64
CA LEU A 175 10.10 18.79 -9.24
C LEU A 175 10.74 19.89 -10.08
N ASP A 176 10.22 21.11 -9.95
CA ASP A 176 10.70 22.28 -10.70
C ASP A 176 12.19 22.58 -10.42
N HIS A 177 12.94 22.87 -11.48
CA HIS A 177 14.38 23.10 -11.43
C HIS A 177 14.80 24.56 -11.24
N LYS A 178 13.83 25.50 -11.26
CA LYS A 178 14.16 26.94 -11.15
C LYS A 178 14.80 27.27 -9.81
N ALA A 179 15.64 28.31 -9.81
CA ALA A 179 16.35 28.74 -8.60
C ALA A 179 15.40 29.13 -7.46
N ASP A 180 14.28 29.81 -7.77
CA ASP A 180 13.23 30.10 -6.81
C ASP A 180 12.51 28.81 -6.38
N PRO A 181 12.48 28.46 -5.08
CA PRO A 181 11.89 27.21 -4.58
C PRO A 181 10.37 27.23 -4.51
N ALA A 182 9.69 28.33 -4.83
CA ALA A 182 8.25 28.51 -4.59
C ALA A 182 7.40 27.37 -5.19
N GLU A 183 7.67 26.97 -6.46
CA GLU A 183 6.94 25.88 -7.11
C GLU A 183 7.21 24.53 -6.45
N ARG A 184 8.45 24.23 -6.03
CA ARG A 184 8.76 22.98 -5.31
C ARG A 184 8.05 22.92 -3.97
N LEU A 185 8.00 24.02 -3.24
CA LEU A 185 7.30 24.13 -1.95
C LEU A 185 5.78 24.00 -2.13
N PHE A 186 5.22 24.60 -3.19
CA PHE A 186 3.82 24.44 -3.51
C PHE A 186 3.49 23.00 -3.93
N SER A 187 4.33 22.37 -4.74
CA SER A 187 4.21 20.96 -5.13
C SER A 187 4.17 20.04 -3.90
N GLU A 188 5.04 20.25 -2.90
CA GLU A 188 5.08 19.48 -1.66
C GLU A 188 3.74 19.53 -0.91
N THR A 189 3.04 20.67 -0.89
CA THR A 189 1.75 20.78 -0.21
C THR A 189 0.69 19.82 -0.75
N GLN A 190 0.78 19.44 -2.01
CA GLN A 190 -0.16 18.56 -2.69
C GLN A 190 0.06 17.07 -2.34
N PHE A 191 1.27 16.70 -1.92
CA PHE A 191 1.63 15.31 -1.60
C PHE A 191 0.74 14.69 -0.53
N THR A 192 0.38 15.45 0.51
CA THR A 192 -0.46 14.94 1.60
C THR A 192 -1.79 14.38 1.10
N GLY A 193 -2.46 15.05 0.16
CA GLY A 193 -3.71 14.58 -0.44
C GLY A 193 -3.51 13.35 -1.33
N LEU A 194 -2.40 13.30 -2.09
CA LEU A 194 -2.09 12.18 -2.97
C LEU A 194 -1.83 10.89 -2.17
N PHE A 195 -1.03 10.97 -1.12
CA PHE A 195 -0.72 9.82 -0.27
C PHE A 195 -1.89 9.39 0.62
N ALA A 196 -2.82 10.28 0.96
CA ALA A 196 -4.02 9.94 1.73
C ALA A 196 -4.94 8.95 1.00
N ARG A 197 -4.94 8.91 -0.33
CA ARG A 197 -5.70 7.94 -1.14
C ARG A 197 -5.24 6.50 -0.93
N HIS A 198 -4.00 6.32 -0.49
CA HIS A 198 -3.38 5.03 -0.20
C HIS A 198 -3.04 4.90 1.29
N ALA A 199 -3.87 5.49 2.17
CA ALA A 199 -3.67 5.44 3.61
C ALA A 199 -3.53 3.98 4.09
N GLY A 200 -2.48 3.72 4.88
CA GLY A 200 -2.19 2.37 5.38
C GLY A 200 -1.17 1.59 4.56
N LEU A 201 -0.90 1.96 3.30
CA LEU A 201 0.18 1.34 2.55
C LEU A 201 1.54 1.95 2.95
N PRO A 202 2.56 1.12 3.20
CA PRO A 202 3.94 1.58 3.23
C PRO A 202 4.28 2.22 1.88
N ALA A 203 4.94 3.38 1.91
CA ALA A 203 5.22 4.12 0.69
C ALA A 203 6.69 4.51 0.57
N LEU A 204 7.21 4.48 -0.66
CA LEU A 204 8.46 5.08 -1.06
C LEU A 204 8.16 6.23 -2.02
N LEU A 205 8.77 7.40 -1.77
CA LEU A 205 8.71 8.56 -2.64
C LEU A 205 10.12 8.83 -3.18
N CYS A 206 10.31 8.62 -4.47
CA CYS A 206 11.59 8.69 -5.16
C CYS A 206 11.56 9.75 -6.25
N GLY A 207 12.72 10.31 -6.58
CA GLY A 207 12.78 11.25 -7.70
C GLY A 207 13.88 12.26 -7.60
N ASP A 208 13.89 13.14 -8.60
CA ASP A 208 14.67 14.39 -8.64
C ASP A 208 13.82 15.53 -8.04
N PHE A 209 14.23 15.99 -6.87
CA PHE A 209 13.55 17.07 -6.15
C PHE A 209 14.10 18.45 -6.50
N ASN A 210 15.17 18.51 -7.29
CA ASN A 210 15.85 19.75 -7.69
C ASN A 210 16.21 20.67 -6.51
N ASP A 211 16.43 20.09 -5.33
CA ASP A 211 16.75 20.83 -4.12
C ASP A 211 17.72 20.05 -3.22
N THR A 212 18.51 20.76 -2.43
CA THR A 212 19.56 20.16 -1.60
C THR A 212 19.09 19.83 -0.17
N PRO A 213 19.85 19.04 0.60
CA PRO A 213 19.50 18.73 2.00
C PRO A 213 19.38 19.95 2.92
N ALA A 214 20.01 21.08 2.56
CA ALA A 214 19.92 22.31 3.33
C ALA A 214 18.61 23.11 3.10
N SER A 215 17.85 22.76 2.07
CA SER A 215 16.67 23.48 1.62
C SER A 215 15.49 23.40 2.57
N GLU A 216 14.55 24.34 2.41
CA GLU A 216 13.27 24.32 3.14
C GLU A 216 12.41 23.13 2.70
N LEU A 217 12.43 22.75 1.42
CA LEU A 217 11.72 21.57 0.92
C LEU A 217 12.15 20.29 1.67
N HIS A 218 13.47 20.06 1.76
CA HIS A 218 14.00 18.90 2.46
C HIS A 218 13.62 18.90 3.94
N LYS A 219 13.64 20.05 4.61
CA LYS A 219 13.20 20.20 6.00
C LYS A 219 11.71 19.86 6.18
N ARG A 220 10.84 20.28 5.25
CA ARG A 220 9.40 19.97 5.30
C ARG A 220 9.14 18.48 5.08
N LEU A 221 9.78 17.88 4.06
CA LEU A 221 9.67 16.44 3.81
C LEU A 221 10.16 15.62 5.00
N SER A 222 11.27 16.01 5.64
CA SER A 222 11.84 15.31 6.80
C SER A 222 10.92 15.27 8.02
N LYS A 223 9.88 16.10 8.09
CA LYS A 223 8.86 16.03 9.17
C LYS A 223 7.93 14.81 9.03
N LYS A 224 7.74 14.31 7.82
CA LYS A 224 6.80 13.21 7.50
C LYS A 224 7.50 11.97 6.95
N TRP A 225 8.64 12.15 6.30
CA TRP A 225 9.40 11.14 5.59
C TRP A 225 10.79 10.99 6.16
N THR A 226 11.41 9.85 5.93
CA THR A 226 12.82 9.62 6.28
C THR A 226 13.63 9.48 5.00
N ASP A 227 14.63 10.33 4.81
CA ASP A 227 15.59 10.23 3.72
C ASP A 227 16.49 9.00 3.93
N ALA A 228 16.54 8.09 2.95
CA ALA A 228 17.36 6.89 3.00
C ALA A 228 18.85 7.22 3.21
N TRP A 229 19.33 8.30 2.57
CA TRP A 229 20.71 8.74 2.72
C TRP A 229 21.04 9.13 4.18
N SER A 230 20.11 9.73 4.88
CA SER A 230 20.30 10.14 6.28
C SER A 230 20.49 8.96 7.24
N ILE A 231 20.09 7.74 6.82
CA ILE A 231 20.22 6.51 7.63
C ILE A 231 21.56 5.83 7.36
N ALA A 232 21.96 5.68 6.10
CA ALA A 232 23.05 4.79 5.70
C ALA A 232 24.07 5.39 4.74
N GLY A 233 23.93 6.69 4.39
CA GLY A 233 24.87 7.39 3.51
C GLY A 233 26.25 7.57 4.17
N LYS A 234 27.30 7.33 3.40
CA LYS A 234 28.70 7.39 3.89
C LYS A 234 29.49 8.58 3.37
N SER A 235 28.90 9.38 2.47
CA SER A 235 29.55 10.53 1.82
C SER A 235 28.55 11.67 1.64
N ASN A 236 28.86 12.65 0.79
CA ASN A 236 27.92 13.73 0.45
C ASN A 236 26.73 13.24 -0.39
N GLY A 237 26.83 12.08 -1.05
CA GLY A 237 25.76 11.52 -1.87
C GLY A 237 25.39 12.35 -3.07
N PHE A 238 26.31 13.05 -3.64
CA PHE A 238 26.08 13.93 -4.79
C PHE A 238 25.62 13.14 -6.00
N THR A 239 24.53 13.56 -6.61
CA THR A 239 23.88 12.89 -7.73
C THR A 239 23.92 13.73 -9.01
N MET A 240 24.00 15.06 -8.90
CA MET A 240 23.98 15.97 -10.05
C MET A 240 25.36 16.45 -10.45
N GLY A 241 25.60 16.48 -11.79
CA GLY A 241 26.87 16.76 -12.43
C GLY A 241 27.75 15.52 -12.47
N SER A 242 27.30 14.44 -13.15
CA SER A 242 27.88 13.08 -13.10
C SER A 242 29.38 13.02 -13.36
N ALA A 243 29.92 13.90 -14.22
CA ALA A 243 31.39 14.04 -14.43
C ALA A 243 32.12 14.50 -13.15
N ASN A 244 31.57 15.49 -12.45
CA ASN A 244 32.08 16.02 -11.18
C ASN A 244 30.91 16.38 -10.24
N PRO A 245 30.32 15.41 -9.52
CA PRO A 245 29.12 15.64 -8.75
C PRO A 245 29.32 16.60 -7.59
N THR A 246 28.45 17.60 -7.49
CA THR A 246 28.52 18.67 -6.49
C THR A 246 27.26 18.89 -5.68
N ARG A 247 26.12 18.30 -6.10
CA ARG A 247 24.83 18.46 -5.44
C ARG A 247 24.12 17.12 -5.30
N ARG A 248 23.46 16.91 -4.16
CA ARG A 248 22.52 15.83 -3.94
C ARG A 248 21.10 16.40 -4.07
N ILE A 249 20.41 16.04 -5.13
CA ILE A 249 19.07 16.52 -5.46
C ILE A 249 18.09 15.38 -5.75
N ASP A 250 18.59 14.16 -5.89
CA ASP A 250 17.80 12.94 -6.02
C ASP A 250 17.66 12.25 -4.66
N TYR A 251 16.45 11.72 -4.37
CA TYR A 251 16.14 11.17 -3.06
C TYR A 251 15.30 9.91 -3.15
N ILE A 252 15.45 9.06 -2.11
CA ILE A 252 14.58 7.95 -1.76
C ILE A 252 14.05 8.22 -0.36
N TRP A 253 12.76 8.58 -0.26
CA TRP A 253 12.08 8.88 0.99
C TRP A 253 11.21 7.70 1.41
N LEU A 254 11.21 7.38 2.72
CA LEU A 254 10.46 6.30 3.33
C LEU A 254 9.35 6.85 4.22
N SER A 255 8.12 6.37 4.07
CA SER A 255 6.96 6.87 4.83
C SER A 255 6.96 6.44 6.29
N SER A 256 7.58 5.32 6.64
CA SER A 256 7.51 4.74 7.99
C SER A 256 8.76 3.91 8.32
N LYS A 257 9.37 4.20 9.47
CA LYS A 257 10.47 3.40 10.01
C LYS A 257 10.02 1.99 10.47
N LYS A 258 8.73 1.74 10.63
CA LYS A 258 8.23 0.41 11.03
C LYS A 258 8.34 -0.59 9.89
N ASN A 259 8.05 -0.15 8.66
CA ASN A 259 8.02 -1.00 7.48
C ASN A 259 9.38 -1.12 6.77
N PHE A 260 10.30 -0.18 7.02
CA PHE A 260 11.54 -0.08 6.27
C PHE A 260 12.77 -0.07 7.17
N ARG A 261 13.83 -0.78 6.74
CA ARG A 261 15.17 -0.74 7.32
C ARG A 261 16.17 -0.60 6.20
N VAL A 262 16.78 0.57 6.05
CA VAL A 262 17.84 0.82 5.06
C VAL A 262 19.09 0.08 5.52
N ARG A 263 19.64 -0.78 4.66
CA ARG A 263 20.87 -1.56 4.91
C ARG A 263 22.09 -0.80 4.38
N TRP A 264 21.99 -0.28 3.20
CA TRP A 264 22.99 0.59 2.58
C TRP A 264 22.32 1.50 1.54
N VAL A 265 23.01 2.59 1.20
CA VAL A 265 22.66 3.50 0.12
C VAL A 265 23.94 3.95 -0.55
N ASP A 266 23.93 4.03 -1.87
CA ASP A 266 25.09 4.38 -2.69
C ASP A 266 24.70 5.17 -3.95
N VAL A 267 25.70 5.85 -4.54
CA VAL A 267 25.59 6.61 -5.80
C VAL A 267 26.64 6.04 -6.76
N PRO A 268 26.30 5.00 -7.54
CA PRO A 268 27.22 4.41 -8.51
C PRO A 268 27.63 5.41 -9.60
N ARG A 269 28.87 5.36 -10.03
CA ARG A 269 29.38 6.21 -11.12
C ARG A 269 28.83 5.76 -12.46
N SER A 270 28.44 6.72 -13.29
CA SER A 270 27.92 6.51 -14.64
C SER A 270 28.09 7.75 -15.49
N GLU A 271 28.33 7.59 -16.79
CA GLU A 271 28.36 8.66 -17.79
C GLU A 271 27.10 8.62 -18.69
N ALA A 272 26.13 7.77 -18.36
CA ALA A 272 24.94 7.55 -19.17
C ALA A 272 23.90 8.68 -19.04
N SER A 273 24.08 9.62 -18.10
CA SER A 273 23.24 10.80 -17.85
C SER A 273 24.11 11.89 -17.19
N ASP A 274 23.64 13.11 -17.13
CA ASP A 274 24.21 14.20 -16.32
C ASP A 274 23.93 14.04 -14.82
N HIS A 275 23.02 13.14 -14.44
CA HIS A 275 22.82 12.64 -13.08
C HIS A 275 23.52 11.29 -12.85
N LEU A 276 23.75 10.98 -11.57
CA LEU A 276 24.12 9.65 -11.09
C LEU A 276 22.92 8.96 -10.45
N PRO A 277 22.76 7.63 -10.62
CA PRO A 277 21.68 6.91 -9.97
C PRO A 277 21.89 6.87 -8.45
N LEU A 278 20.82 7.02 -7.70
CA LEU A 278 20.79 6.77 -6.25
C LEU A 278 20.16 5.39 -6.01
N VAL A 279 20.89 4.49 -5.34
CA VAL A 279 20.46 3.11 -5.09
C VAL A 279 20.45 2.83 -3.60
N ALA A 280 19.40 2.22 -3.09
CA ALA A 280 19.29 1.80 -1.70
C ALA A 280 18.88 0.33 -1.59
N GLU A 281 19.50 -0.42 -0.70
CA GLU A 281 19.02 -1.74 -0.29
C GLU A 281 18.23 -1.60 1.01
N ILE A 282 16.96 -2.00 0.96
CA ILE A 282 15.99 -1.77 2.01
C ILE A 282 15.34 -3.12 2.39
N ARG A 283 15.41 -3.49 3.67
CA ARG A 283 14.54 -4.54 4.19
C ARG A 283 13.16 -3.94 4.41
N PHE A 284 12.18 -4.52 3.75
CA PHE A 284 10.80 -4.03 3.68
C PHE A 284 9.84 -5.08 4.25
N THR A 285 8.89 -4.64 5.09
CA THR A 285 7.76 -5.44 5.55
C THR A 285 6.50 -4.93 4.86
N PRO A 286 5.92 -5.69 3.91
CA PRO A 286 4.73 -5.28 3.18
C PRO A 286 3.51 -5.06 4.08
N ALA A 287 2.56 -4.23 3.64
CA ALA A 287 1.23 -4.22 4.21
C ALA A 287 0.43 -5.43 3.68
N PRO A 288 -0.41 -6.08 4.50
CA PRO A 288 -1.30 -7.13 4.01
C PRO A 288 -2.16 -6.62 2.86
N ARG A 289 -2.40 -7.46 1.86
CA ARG A 289 -3.42 -7.15 0.86
C ARG A 289 -4.79 -7.13 1.52
N PRO A 290 -5.64 -6.14 1.22
CA PRO A 290 -7.04 -6.25 1.61
C PRO A 290 -7.63 -7.51 0.98
N MET A 291 -8.39 -8.30 1.75
CA MET A 291 -9.11 -9.44 1.19
C MET A 291 -10.03 -8.93 0.07
N GLY A 292 -9.93 -9.54 -1.10
CA GLY A 292 -10.82 -9.23 -2.22
C GLY A 292 -12.28 -9.50 -1.86
N THR A 293 -13.22 -8.80 -2.51
CA THR A 293 -14.65 -9.03 -2.32
C THR A 293 -15.07 -10.51 -2.48
N PRO A 294 -14.51 -11.30 -3.43
CA PRO A 294 -14.81 -12.73 -3.53
C PRO A 294 -14.29 -13.54 -2.34
N GLU A 295 -13.10 -13.24 -1.85
CA GLU A 295 -12.49 -13.92 -0.69
C GLU A 295 -13.24 -13.60 0.60
N LEU A 296 -13.64 -12.34 0.77
CA LEU A 296 -14.47 -11.91 1.90
C LEU A 296 -15.86 -12.55 1.84
N ALA A 297 -16.47 -12.60 0.65
CA ALA A 297 -17.75 -13.26 0.45
C ALA A 297 -17.67 -14.76 0.76
N LEU A 298 -16.64 -15.45 0.30
CA LEU A 298 -16.40 -16.86 0.60
C LEU A 298 -16.21 -17.08 2.11
N LEU A 299 -15.44 -16.22 2.77
CA LEU A 299 -15.25 -16.29 4.22
C LEU A 299 -16.58 -16.11 4.97
N ILE A 300 -17.40 -15.14 4.57
CA ILE A 300 -18.72 -14.90 5.15
C ILE A 300 -19.63 -16.12 4.91
N ILE A 301 -19.63 -16.71 3.71
CA ILE A 301 -20.42 -17.91 3.39
C ILE A 301 -19.97 -19.09 4.26
N VAL A 302 -18.67 -19.34 4.38
CA VAL A 302 -18.13 -20.41 5.21
C VAL A 302 -18.49 -20.21 6.67
N MET A 303 -18.38 -19.00 7.19
CA MET A 303 -18.73 -18.68 8.58
C MET A 303 -20.23 -18.84 8.84
N THR A 304 -21.10 -18.45 7.89
CA THR A 304 -22.55 -18.66 8.01
C THR A 304 -22.94 -20.13 7.95
N LEU A 305 -22.31 -20.92 7.08
CA LEU A 305 -22.55 -22.38 7.03
C LEU A 305 -22.07 -23.05 8.31
N LEU A 306 -20.90 -22.72 8.83
CA LEU A 306 -20.40 -23.29 10.09
C LEU A 306 -21.28 -22.92 11.29
N SER A 307 -21.87 -21.73 11.34
CA SER A 307 -22.80 -21.32 12.39
C SER A 307 -24.17 -21.99 12.30
N ALA A 308 -24.58 -22.45 11.13
CA ALA A 308 -25.85 -23.15 10.92
C ALA A 308 -25.80 -24.64 11.32
N ILE A 309 -24.62 -25.27 11.33
CA ILE A 309 -24.44 -26.69 11.66
C ILE A 309 -25.01 -27.05 13.08
N PRO A 310 -24.69 -26.33 14.16
CA PRO A 310 -25.21 -26.64 15.50
C PRO A 310 -26.75 -26.51 15.57
N ILE A 311 -27.33 -25.57 14.83
CA ILE A 311 -28.78 -25.35 14.77
C ILE A 311 -29.45 -26.51 14.08
N GLY A 312 -28.90 -27.02 12.98
CA GLY A 312 -29.40 -28.21 12.28
C GLY A 312 -29.36 -29.46 13.14
N ILE A 313 -28.25 -29.70 13.87
CA ILE A 313 -28.10 -30.85 14.77
C ILE A 313 -29.13 -30.76 15.93
N ALA A 314 -29.28 -29.59 16.54
CA ALA A 314 -30.26 -29.40 17.62
C ALA A 314 -31.70 -29.60 17.14
N ALA A 315 -32.05 -29.12 15.94
CA ALA A 315 -33.37 -29.33 15.34
C ALA A 315 -33.63 -30.81 15.06
N THR A 316 -32.63 -31.54 14.54
CA THR A 316 -32.75 -32.99 14.27
C THR A 316 -32.94 -33.79 15.56
N ILE A 317 -32.25 -33.47 16.64
CA ILE A 317 -32.38 -34.10 17.95
C ILE A 317 -33.77 -33.84 18.52
N ILE A 318 -34.32 -32.61 18.42
CA ILE A 318 -35.64 -32.25 18.89
C ILE A 318 -36.74 -33.00 18.10
N ILE A 319 -36.62 -33.07 16.79
CA ILE A 319 -37.58 -33.77 15.91
C ILE A 319 -37.57 -35.27 16.21
N SER A 320 -36.38 -35.88 16.33
CA SER A 320 -36.21 -37.29 16.68
C SER A 320 -36.83 -37.61 18.06
N SER A 321 -36.54 -36.75 19.05
CA SER A 321 -37.12 -36.90 20.40
C SER A 321 -38.66 -36.81 20.42
N ARG A 322 -39.26 -35.93 19.62
CA ARG A 322 -40.72 -35.80 19.49
C ARG A 322 -41.34 -37.01 18.77
N ARG A 323 -40.66 -37.54 17.76
CA ARG A 323 -41.12 -38.71 17.00
C ARG A 323 -41.11 -39.96 17.88
N ASN A 324 -40.07 -40.17 18.69
CA ASN A 324 -39.99 -41.28 19.65
C ASN A 324 -41.03 -41.18 20.74
N LYS A 325 -41.37 -40.00 21.27
CA LYS A 325 -42.45 -39.79 22.24
C LYS A 325 -43.83 -40.09 21.64
N LYS A 326 -44.08 -39.74 20.37
CA LYS A 326 -45.34 -40.03 19.69
C LYS A 326 -45.51 -41.52 19.43
N GLN A 327 -44.43 -42.23 19.02
CA GLN A 327 -44.45 -43.68 18.85
C GLN A 327 -44.68 -44.44 20.18
N ALA A 328 -44.07 -43.99 21.29
CA ALA A 328 -44.26 -44.56 22.61
C ALA A 328 -45.73 -44.39 23.12
N PHE A 329 -46.35 -43.26 22.81
CA PHE A 329 -47.78 -43.02 23.13
C PHE A 329 -48.75 -43.86 22.29
N GLU A 330 -48.46 -44.04 20.99
CA GLU A 330 -49.30 -44.87 20.09
C GLU A 330 -49.12 -46.36 20.32
N SER A 331 -47.98 -46.80 20.91
CA SER A 331 -47.72 -48.22 21.23
C SER A 331 -48.27 -48.70 22.61
N GLY A 332 -48.87 -47.79 23.36
CA GLY A 332 -49.45 -48.15 24.67
C GLY A 332 -48.42 -48.45 25.78
N ASN A 333 -47.16 -48.25 25.54
CA ASN A 333 -46.09 -48.46 26.50
C ASN A 333 -45.67 -47.13 27.16
N ASP A 334 -46.57 -46.47 27.90
CA ASP A 334 -46.19 -45.32 28.73
C ASP A 334 -45.84 -45.84 30.14
N PRO A 335 -44.58 -45.73 30.56
CA PRO A 335 -44.14 -46.21 31.88
C PRO A 335 -44.77 -45.45 33.07
N ASN A 336 -45.55 -44.38 32.82
CA ASN A 336 -46.19 -43.59 33.86
C ASN A 336 -47.65 -44.04 34.18
N LEU A 337 -48.19 -45.08 33.52
CA LEU A 337 -49.56 -45.57 33.77
C LEU A 337 -49.61 -46.75 34.72
N SER A 338 -48.53 -47.19 35.37
CA SER A 338 -48.51 -48.40 36.23
C SER A 338 -48.48 -48.11 37.74
N ASN A 339 -48.87 -46.95 38.23
CA ASN A 339 -48.88 -46.65 39.65
C ASN A 339 -50.16 -45.86 40.07
N SER A 340 -51.33 -46.38 39.86
CA SER A 340 -52.55 -45.96 40.60
C SER A 340 -53.58 -47.09 40.71
N GLN A 341 -53.19 -48.09 41.47
CA GLN A 341 -54.16 -48.96 42.16
C GLN A 341 -53.39 -49.72 43.25
N PHE A 342 -53.53 -49.24 44.46
CA PHE A 342 -53.80 -49.86 45.74
C PHE A 342 -53.59 -48.87 46.86
#